data_9ded6429a761d10b6b91781ce0d2a2fd
#
_entry.id   9ded6429a761d10b6b91781ce0d2a2fd
#
_cell.length_a   1.000
_cell.length_b   1.000
_cell.length_c   1.000
_cell.angle_alpha   90.00
_cell.angle_beta   90.00
_cell.angle_gamma   90.00
#
_symmetry.space_group_name_H-M   'P 1'
#
loop_
_entity.id
_entity.type
_entity.pdbx_description
1 polymer ?
#
loop_
_entity_poly.entity_id
_entity_poly.type
_entity_poly.pdbx_seq_one_letter_code
_entity_poly.pdbx_strand_id
1 'polypeptide(L)'
;RSGQRRKDQAFFAVFNDMSTHQSRTTVWPHEVFIREIQSKLTKQEIHDPAAVPLPPYYPDTPVVRKEWARMYDCVTLMDRNTGRLLKELEEDGLADNTIVFFYSDHGTGMPRGKRMLYDSGMRVALMVRFPRCYQHLAPSLPGTVNGELVSFVDFPTTVMNLVGIDKAEYMQGRSFLGGNRDPEPDYIYGCRDRVDEVFECGRSLRSRKYLYIRNYHPHLSHNQPSVFSDLGRTRQEITRLAREDPKKLNEVQMDYAGPEKPAEAFYDCDADPHNLVNLLEGVLTVEQRAAFRAHRLAYESERLRLRDPGAIPEDEMWRWVRDEKTSMYDILLGKSDHKPELAMAWSAADLVGRSDFQTALKLLKSANPIERYWAILALRAGGYEHRDNLVDYLEDISASVRIEAADWLAWGGSGQKAALDRLVKELNHEDWWVALRACRAIELLGEKARGALPAMKKLYLENRTQKGDGPFYLAFSAGAFLDGLGEKTQPWNFAPGAGAFTPEPK
;
A
#
# COMPACT_ATOMS: atom_id res chain seq x y z
N ARG A 1 -20.31 24.90 15.21
CA ARG A 1 -20.07 23.76 16.13
C ARG A 1 -19.75 24.19 17.56
N SER A 2 -19.22 25.40 17.79
CA SER A 2 -18.96 25.96 19.11
C SER A 2 -20.23 26.13 19.97
N GLY A 3 -21.39 26.36 19.36
CA GLY A 3 -22.66 26.61 20.08
C GLY A 3 -23.21 25.44 20.91
N GLN A 4 -22.66 24.22 20.78
CA GLN A 4 -23.09 23.06 21.57
C GLN A 4 -22.13 22.71 22.71
N ARG A 5 -20.92 23.30 22.77
CA ARG A 5 -19.92 23.06 23.80
C ARG A 5 -20.13 23.99 24.99
N ARG A 6 -20.07 23.48 26.22
CA ARG A 6 -20.04 24.33 27.42
C ARG A 6 -18.75 25.18 27.43
N LYS A 7 -18.80 26.40 27.94
CA LYS A 7 -17.69 27.37 27.89
C LYS A 7 -16.35 26.78 28.38
N ASP A 8 -16.37 26.01 29.44
CA ASP A 8 -15.18 25.45 30.09
C ASP A 8 -14.93 23.98 29.77
N GLN A 9 -15.62 23.44 28.78
CA GLN A 9 -15.47 22.04 28.39
C GLN A 9 -14.27 21.89 27.45
N ALA A 10 -13.30 21.02 27.82
CA ALA A 10 -12.24 20.58 26.92
C ALA A 10 -12.85 19.86 25.70
N PHE A 11 -12.15 19.90 24.57
CA PHE A 11 -12.58 19.22 23.36
C PHE A 11 -11.40 18.55 22.65
N PHE A 12 -11.72 17.51 21.91
CA PHE A 12 -10.89 16.88 20.89
C PHE A 12 -11.68 16.88 19.58
N ALA A 13 -11.09 17.36 18.50
CA ALA A 13 -11.76 17.45 17.20
C ALA A 13 -10.83 17.00 16.08
N VAL A 14 -11.36 16.24 15.14
CA VAL A 14 -10.66 15.80 13.92
C VAL A 14 -11.43 16.31 12.71
N PHE A 15 -10.73 16.94 11.77
CA PHE A 15 -11.27 17.42 10.51
C PHE A 15 -10.55 16.72 9.36
N ASN A 16 -11.27 15.93 8.58
CA ASN A 16 -10.74 15.29 7.39
C ASN A 16 -11.02 16.16 6.16
N ASP A 17 -9.97 16.75 5.59
CA ASP A 17 -10.06 17.44 4.30
C ASP A 17 -9.85 16.43 3.17
N MET A 18 -10.86 16.29 2.33
CA MET A 18 -10.85 15.35 1.22
C MET A 18 -10.36 15.98 -0.09
N SER A 19 -9.95 17.24 -0.12
CA SER A 19 -9.57 17.94 -1.35
C SER A 19 -8.41 17.27 -2.07
N THR A 20 -7.46 16.69 -1.33
CA THR A 20 -6.29 15.99 -1.87
C THR A 20 -6.46 14.48 -2.03
N HIS A 21 -7.66 13.94 -1.73
CA HIS A 21 -7.91 12.51 -1.90
C HIS A 21 -7.73 12.05 -3.36
N GLN A 22 -7.22 10.84 -3.57
CA GLN A 22 -6.92 10.26 -4.88
C GLN A 22 -8.05 10.43 -5.92
N SER A 23 -9.33 10.29 -5.50
CA SER A 23 -10.47 10.49 -6.41
C SER A 23 -10.46 11.87 -7.06
N ARG A 24 -10.09 12.92 -6.32
CA ARG A 24 -10.08 14.29 -6.78
C ARG A 24 -8.83 14.64 -7.57
N THR A 25 -7.70 14.12 -7.13
CA THR A 25 -6.42 14.44 -7.77
C THR A 25 -6.24 13.75 -9.12
N THR A 26 -6.79 12.54 -9.32
CA THR A 26 -6.51 11.76 -10.54
C THR A 26 -7.73 11.07 -11.16
N VAL A 27 -8.74 10.67 -10.38
CA VAL A 27 -9.80 9.75 -10.84
C VAL A 27 -10.99 10.47 -11.46
N TRP A 28 -11.44 11.58 -10.87
CA TRP A 28 -12.62 12.28 -11.37
C TRP A 28 -12.43 12.79 -12.81
N PRO A 29 -13.50 12.75 -13.64
CA PRO A 29 -13.50 13.43 -14.93
C PRO A 29 -13.09 14.90 -14.80
N HIS A 30 -12.44 15.44 -15.84
CA HIS A 30 -11.84 16.78 -15.77
C HIS A 30 -12.88 17.88 -15.53
N GLU A 31 -14.07 17.76 -16.13
CA GLU A 31 -15.19 18.68 -15.92
C GLU A 31 -15.70 18.66 -14.47
N VAL A 32 -15.70 17.50 -13.83
CA VAL A 32 -16.03 17.37 -12.41
C VAL A 32 -14.98 18.03 -11.54
N PHE A 33 -13.70 17.83 -11.85
CA PHE A 33 -12.59 18.48 -11.16
C PHE A 33 -12.66 20.02 -11.28
N ILE A 34 -12.90 20.56 -12.49
CA ILE A 34 -13.07 22.01 -12.67
C ILE A 34 -14.23 22.52 -11.77
N ARG A 35 -15.38 21.87 -11.80
CA ARG A 35 -16.55 22.28 -11.02
C ARG A 35 -16.33 22.19 -9.51
N GLU A 36 -15.71 21.14 -9.03
CA GLU A 36 -15.62 20.85 -7.59
C GLU A 36 -14.36 21.41 -6.91
N ILE A 37 -13.30 21.65 -7.66
CA ILE A 37 -11.99 22.13 -7.15
C ILE A 37 -11.67 23.50 -7.72
N GLN A 38 -11.39 23.62 -9.03
CA GLN A 38 -10.87 24.87 -9.62
C GLN A 38 -11.86 26.04 -9.52
N SER A 39 -13.19 25.79 -9.56
CA SER A 39 -14.18 26.86 -9.38
C SER A 39 -14.09 27.55 -8.01
N LYS A 40 -13.44 26.95 -7.04
CA LYS A 40 -13.23 27.49 -5.69
C LYS A 40 -11.91 28.25 -5.56
N LEU A 41 -11.07 28.24 -6.58
CA LEU A 41 -9.78 28.93 -6.66
C LEU A 41 -9.91 30.19 -7.51
N THR A 42 -9.05 31.15 -7.25
CA THR A 42 -8.86 32.30 -8.14
C THR A 42 -8.00 31.91 -9.33
N LYS A 43 -8.02 32.71 -10.41
CA LYS A 43 -7.20 32.44 -11.60
C LYS A 43 -5.70 32.38 -11.30
N GLN A 44 -5.24 33.12 -10.31
CA GLN A 44 -3.84 33.16 -9.87
C GLN A 44 -3.42 31.95 -9.04
N GLU A 45 -4.38 31.25 -8.46
CA GLU A 45 -4.15 30.05 -7.64
C GLU A 45 -4.20 28.75 -8.47
N ILE A 46 -4.68 28.81 -9.71
CA ILE A 46 -4.68 27.66 -10.61
C ILE A 46 -3.29 27.48 -11.20
N HIS A 47 -2.72 26.29 -11.05
CA HIS A 47 -1.35 26.01 -11.44
C HIS A 47 -1.22 25.72 -12.93
N ASP A 48 -0.21 26.35 -13.55
CA ASP A 48 0.16 26.10 -14.93
C ASP A 48 0.88 24.74 -15.07
N PRO A 49 0.36 23.79 -15.86
CA PRO A 49 1.04 22.53 -16.11
C PRO A 49 2.48 22.65 -16.62
N ALA A 50 2.81 23.72 -17.34
CA ALA A 50 4.15 23.95 -17.84
C ALA A 50 5.14 24.35 -16.75
N ALA A 51 4.66 24.96 -15.65
CA ALA A 51 5.49 25.52 -14.58
C ALA A 51 5.63 24.59 -13.36
N VAL A 52 4.79 23.54 -13.23
CA VAL A 52 4.87 22.65 -12.06
C VAL A 52 6.15 21.80 -12.06
N PRO A 53 6.88 21.71 -10.93
CA PRO A 53 8.05 20.85 -10.82
C PRO A 53 7.61 19.38 -10.74
N LEU A 54 8.03 18.57 -11.72
CA LEU A 54 7.75 17.13 -11.71
C LEU A 54 8.79 16.39 -10.87
N PRO A 55 8.38 15.41 -10.03
CA PRO A 55 9.31 14.44 -9.48
C PRO A 55 10.01 13.65 -10.60
N PRO A 56 11.30 13.31 -10.45
CA PRO A 56 12.10 12.67 -11.52
C PRO A 56 11.61 11.26 -11.89
N TYR A 57 10.84 10.62 -11.06
CA TYR A 57 10.21 9.32 -11.31
C TYR A 57 8.92 9.41 -12.14
N TYR A 58 8.54 10.58 -12.63
CA TYR A 58 7.43 10.72 -13.59
C TYR A 58 7.96 11.08 -14.98
N PRO A 59 7.41 10.50 -16.05
CA PRO A 59 7.74 10.93 -17.41
C PRO A 59 7.19 12.33 -17.67
N ASP A 60 8.02 13.17 -18.26
CA ASP A 60 7.63 14.54 -18.62
C ASP A 60 6.78 14.56 -19.89
N THR A 61 5.48 14.35 -19.72
CA THR A 61 4.49 14.43 -20.81
C THR A 61 3.41 15.45 -20.47
N PRO A 62 2.70 16.01 -21.49
CA PRO A 62 1.60 16.93 -21.25
C PRO A 62 0.50 16.34 -20.34
N VAL A 63 0.25 15.04 -20.44
CA VAL A 63 -0.73 14.33 -19.60
C VAL A 63 -0.29 14.35 -18.15
N VAL A 64 0.95 13.95 -17.86
CA VAL A 64 1.50 13.89 -16.51
C VAL A 64 1.59 15.28 -15.88
N ARG A 65 2.08 16.28 -16.63
CA ARG A 65 2.13 17.67 -16.16
C ARG A 65 0.75 18.21 -15.79
N LYS A 66 -0.27 17.93 -16.61
CA LYS A 66 -1.65 18.35 -16.33
C LYS A 66 -2.20 17.72 -15.04
N GLU A 67 -1.98 16.42 -14.84
CA GLU A 67 -2.44 15.74 -13.63
C GLU A 67 -1.65 16.20 -12.39
N TRP A 68 -0.36 16.52 -12.55
CA TRP A 68 0.45 17.03 -11.46
C TRP A 68 0.02 18.46 -11.06
N ALA A 69 -0.27 19.35 -12.01
CA ALA A 69 -0.86 20.67 -11.75
C ALA A 69 -2.21 20.56 -11.03
N ARG A 70 -3.04 19.60 -11.43
CA ARG A 70 -4.31 19.29 -10.77
C ARG A 70 -4.12 18.90 -9.30
N MET A 71 -3.06 18.13 -8.98
CA MET A 71 -2.73 17.81 -7.60
C MET A 71 -2.36 19.05 -6.79
N TYR A 72 -1.60 19.99 -7.39
CA TYR A 72 -1.27 21.27 -6.75
C TYR A 72 -2.52 22.13 -6.49
N ASP A 73 -3.47 22.19 -7.43
CA ASP A 73 -4.76 22.87 -7.23
C ASP A 73 -5.52 22.28 -6.03
N CYS A 74 -5.52 20.96 -5.90
CA CYS A 74 -6.12 20.27 -4.76
C CYS A 74 -5.44 20.65 -3.43
N VAL A 75 -4.10 20.74 -3.41
CA VAL A 75 -3.33 21.17 -2.23
C VAL A 75 -3.65 22.61 -1.86
N THR A 76 -3.72 23.52 -2.84
CA THR A 76 -4.10 24.93 -2.61
C THR A 76 -5.51 25.05 -2.02
N LEU A 77 -6.47 24.25 -2.49
CA LEU A 77 -7.82 24.25 -1.92
C LEU A 77 -7.81 23.71 -0.47
N MET A 78 -7.05 22.67 -0.19
CA MET A 78 -6.87 22.11 1.16
C MET A 78 -6.26 23.13 2.10
N ASP A 79 -5.23 23.86 1.66
CA ASP A 79 -4.59 24.93 2.42
C ASP A 79 -5.59 26.04 2.80
N ARG A 80 -6.41 26.51 1.84
CA ARG A 80 -7.49 27.48 2.11
C ARG A 80 -8.50 26.94 3.12
N ASN A 81 -8.90 25.69 3.01
CA ASN A 81 -9.82 25.07 3.97
C ASN A 81 -9.20 24.99 5.37
N THR A 82 -7.91 24.69 5.46
CA THR A 82 -7.15 24.70 6.73
C THR A 82 -7.11 26.13 7.31
N GLY A 83 -6.78 27.13 6.49
CA GLY A 83 -6.77 28.53 6.91
C GLY A 83 -8.12 28.99 7.45
N ARG A 84 -9.24 28.57 6.83
CA ARG A 84 -10.59 28.86 7.34
C ARG A 84 -10.83 28.23 8.72
N LEU A 85 -10.44 26.97 8.93
CA LEU A 85 -10.59 26.30 10.23
C LEU A 85 -9.76 26.97 11.32
N LEU A 86 -8.54 27.42 10.99
CA LEU A 86 -7.69 28.17 11.94
C LEU A 86 -8.32 29.52 12.29
N LYS A 87 -8.90 30.21 11.31
CA LYS A 87 -9.61 31.48 11.54
C LYS A 87 -10.86 31.29 12.41
N GLU A 88 -11.66 30.24 12.17
CA GLU A 88 -12.80 29.89 13.02
C GLU A 88 -12.34 29.62 14.48
N LEU A 89 -11.19 28.97 14.67
CA LEU A 89 -10.62 28.74 16.00
C LEU A 89 -10.20 30.04 16.71
N GLU A 90 -9.68 31.02 15.96
CA GLU A 90 -9.34 32.37 16.47
C GLU A 90 -10.60 33.16 16.83
N GLU A 91 -11.60 33.19 15.95
CA GLU A 91 -12.88 33.88 16.15
C GLU A 91 -13.67 33.33 17.36
N ASP A 92 -13.55 32.03 17.62
CA ASP A 92 -14.10 31.38 18.82
C ASP A 92 -13.32 31.67 20.10
N GLY A 93 -12.18 32.38 20.02
CA GLY A 93 -11.29 32.70 21.16
C GLY A 93 -10.58 31.48 21.74
N LEU A 94 -10.39 30.41 20.95
CA LEU A 94 -9.82 29.17 21.41
C LEU A 94 -8.38 28.93 20.94
N ALA A 95 -7.87 29.75 20.02
CA ALA A 95 -6.56 29.57 19.40
C ALA A 95 -5.39 29.58 20.42
N ASP A 96 -5.49 30.38 21.48
CA ASP A 96 -4.46 30.47 22.52
C ASP A 96 -4.51 29.33 23.55
N ASN A 97 -5.49 28.46 23.45
CA ASN A 97 -5.69 27.30 24.33
C ASN A 97 -5.92 25.97 23.57
N THR A 98 -5.42 25.90 22.35
CA THR A 98 -5.59 24.70 21.51
C THR A 98 -4.29 24.30 20.82
N ILE A 99 -3.82 23.09 21.07
CA ILE A 99 -2.74 22.46 20.29
C ILE A 99 -3.35 21.97 18.98
N VAL A 100 -2.75 22.34 17.84
CA VAL A 100 -3.24 21.98 16.50
C VAL A 100 -2.23 21.07 15.83
N PHE A 101 -2.70 19.90 15.40
CA PHE A 101 -1.98 18.97 14.54
C PHE A 101 -2.47 19.11 13.11
N PHE A 102 -1.57 19.35 12.18
CA PHE A 102 -1.81 19.25 10.75
C PHE A 102 -0.94 18.15 10.19
N TYR A 103 -1.55 17.17 9.51
CA TYR A 103 -0.82 16.05 8.92
C TYR A 103 -1.58 15.44 7.75
N SER A 104 -0.85 14.72 6.89
CA SER A 104 -1.44 13.84 5.88
C SER A 104 -1.40 12.38 6.37
N ASP A 105 -2.41 11.59 6.03
CA ASP A 105 -2.52 10.17 6.39
C ASP A 105 -1.52 9.28 5.61
N HIS A 106 -1.15 9.68 4.39
CA HIS A 106 -0.17 9.04 3.52
C HIS A 106 0.32 10.03 2.45
N GLY A 107 1.30 9.65 1.64
CA GLY A 107 1.76 10.43 0.50
C GLY A 107 0.68 10.61 -0.58
N THR A 108 1.01 11.34 -1.65
CA THR A 108 0.06 11.67 -2.72
C THR A 108 -0.61 10.44 -3.33
N GLY A 109 -1.88 10.59 -3.76
CA GLY A 109 -2.63 9.55 -4.48
C GLY A 109 -2.13 9.24 -5.90
N MET A 110 -1.00 9.80 -6.30
CA MET A 110 -0.35 9.58 -7.59
C MET A 110 0.50 8.30 -7.59
N PRO A 111 0.92 7.78 -8.76
CA PRO A 111 1.85 6.65 -8.85
C PRO A 111 3.09 6.84 -7.95
N ARG A 112 3.62 5.76 -7.39
CA ARG A 112 4.77 5.75 -6.47
C ARG A 112 4.55 6.49 -5.14
N GLY A 113 3.36 7.06 -4.90
CA GLY A 113 2.95 7.65 -3.63
C GLY A 113 2.14 6.68 -2.77
N LYS A 114 0.85 6.94 -2.62
CA LYS A 114 -0.10 6.08 -1.85
C LYS A 114 0.10 4.60 -2.17
N ARG A 115 0.12 3.74 -1.16
CA ARG A 115 0.33 2.28 -1.22
C ARG A 115 1.79 1.85 -1.47
N MET A 116 2.76 2.77 -1.55
CA MET A 116 4.17 2.43 -1.75
C MET A 116 4.99 2.68 -0.49
N LEU A 117 6.07 1.89 -0.31
CA LEU A 117 6.93 1.95 0.86
C LEU A 117 8.12 2.92 0.71
N TYR A 118 8.14 3.71 -0.35
CA TYR A 118 9.07 4.81 -0.55
C TYR A 118 8.72 6.01 0.35
N ASP A 119 9.69 6.91 0.58
CA ASP A 119 9.42 8.17 1.28
C ASP A 119 8.27 8.97 0.63
N SER A 120 8.09 8.89 -0.68
CA SER A 120 6.96 9.51 -1.40
C SER A 120 5.57 9.00 -0.96
N GLY A 121 5.49 7.80 -0.40
CA GLY A 121 4.26 7.21 0.15
C GLY A 121 4.17 7.28 1.67
N MET A 122 5.31 7.19 2.36
CA MET A 122 5.39 7.00 3.81
C MET A 122 5.75 8.28 4.58
N ARG A 123 6.61 9.14 4.01
CA ARG A 123 7.01 10.40 4.65
C ARG A 123 6.00 11.49 4.34
N VAL A 124 5.22 11.87 5.34
CA VAL A 124 4.12 12.83 5.20
C VAL A 124 4.39 14.14 5.94
N ALA A 125 3.68 15.18 5.54
CA ALA A 125 3.69 16.44 6.29
C ALA A 125 3.14 16.19 7.70
N LEU A 126 3.86 16.69 8.71
CA LEU A 126 3.41 16.77 10.09
C LEU A 126 3.86 18.11 10.67
N MET A 127 2.90 18.94 11.04
CA MET A 127 3.14 20.21 11.72
C MET A 127 2.31 20.26 13.00
N VAL A 128 2.93 20.68 14.10
CA VAL A 128 2.23 20.85 15.38
C VAL A 128 2.40 22.27 15.87
N ARG A 129 1.30 22.99 16.04
CA ARG A 129 1.26 24.33 16.62
C ARG A 129 0.97 24.23 18.11
N PHE A 130 1.89 24.74 18.93
CA PHE A 130 1.68 24.93 20.37
C PHE A 130 1.37 26.39 20.65
N PRO A 131 0.23 26.74 21.27
CA PRO A 131 0.01 28.07 21.79
C PRO A 131 0.98 28.33 22.94
N ARG A 132 1.19 29.62 23.28
CA ARG A 132 2.20 30.03 24.24
C ARG A 132 2.10 29.31 25.59
N CYS A 133 0.87 29.07 26.07
CA CYS A 133 0.64 28.39 27.36
C CYS A 133 1.10 26.92 27.36
N TYR A 134 1.18 26.27 26.21
CA TYR A 134 1.60 24.86 26.03
C TYR A 134 2.98 24.73 25.37
N GLN A 135 3.72 25.81 25.18
CA GLN A 135 5.05 25.79 24.54
C GLN A 135 6.04 24.86 25.25
N HIS A 136 5.90 24.69 26.57
CA HIS A 136 6.73 23.80 27.39
C HIS A 136 6.55 22.31 27.05
N LEU A 137 5.50 21.92 26.28
CA LEU A 137 5.23 20.57 25.82
C LEU A 137 5.84 20.27 24.43
N ALA A 138 6.33 21.31 23.75
CA ALA A 138 6.95 21.19 22.44
C ALA A 138 8.39 20.64 22.57
N PRO A 139 8.83 19.77 21.61
CA PRO A 139 10.19 19.20 21.62
C PRO A 139 11.27 20.21 21.21
N SER A 140 10.89 21.30 20.55
CA SER A 140 11.80 22.28 19.97
C SER A 140 11.17 23.67 19.89
N LEU A 141 11.97 24.69 19.55
CA LEU A 141 11.50 26.08 19.43
C LEU A 141 10.52 26.23 18.24
N PRO A 142 9.59 27.20 18.30
CA PRO A 142 8.70 27.54 17.20
C PRO A 142 9.47 27.86 15.92
N GLY A 143 8.94 27.43 14.77
CA GLY A 143 9.53 27.67 13.45
C GLY A 143 10.73 26.79 13.12
N THR A 144 11.05 25.79 13.94
CA THR A 144 12.11 24.81 13.65
C THR A 144 11.55 23.52 13.03
N VAL A 145 12.43 22.81 12.30
CA VAL A 145 12.17 21.47 11.80
C VAL A 145 12.77 20.46 12.77
N ASN A 146 11.95 19.52 13.24
CA ASN A 146 12.39 18.41 14.06
C ASN A 146 12.59 17.18 13.18
N GLY A 147 13.77 16.56 13.22
CA GLY A 147 14.13 15.38 12.42
C GLY A 147 13.81 14.04 13.10
N GLU A 148 13.10 14.02 14.23
CA GLU A 148 12.73 12.77 14.90
C GLU A 148 11.85 11.89 14.03
N LEU A 149 12.08 10.57 14.12
CA LEU A 149 11.23 9.57 13.49
C LEU A 149 9.91 9.45 14.25
N VAL A 150 8.79 9.63 13.56
CA VAL A 150 7.44 9.56 14.11
C VAL A 150 6.58 8.64 13.25
N SER A 151 5.80 7.78 13.87
CA SER A 151 4.82 6.92 13.22
C SER A 151 3.39 7.24 13.67
N PHE A 152 2.38 6.92 12.86
CA PHE A 152 0.98 7.15 13.24
C PHE A 152 0.55 6.36 14.47
N VAL A 153 1.16 5.23 14.75
CA VAL A 153 0.93 4.48 15.99
C VAL A 153 1.27 5.30 17.25
N ASP A 154 2.12 6.32 17.12
CA ASP A 154 2.55 7.21 18.19
C ASP A 154 1.53 8.31 18.52
N PHE A 155 0.62 8.63 17.60
CA PHE A 155 -0.31 9.75 17.76
C PHE A 155 -1.27 9.58 18.95
N PRO A 156 -2.00 8.44 19.09
CA PRO A 156 -2.89 8.26 20.23
C PRO A 156 -2.16 8.35 21.57
N THR A 157 -1.00 7.70 21.69
CA THR A 157 -0.17 7.71 22.90
C THR A 157 0.32 9.12 23.23
N THR A 158 0.74 9.86 22.21
CA THR A 158 1.17 11.26 22.36
C THR A 158 0.03 12.18 22.80
N VAL A 159 -1.17 12.03 22.24
CA VAL A 159 -2.34 12.81 22.64
C VAL A 159 -2.70 12.53 24.09
N MET A 160 -2.68 11.28 24.52
CA MET A 160 -2.92 10.93 25.93
C MET A 160 -1.89 11.55 26.87
N ASN A 161 -0.59 11.51 26.50
CA ASN A 161 0.46 12.15 27.29
C ASN A 161 0.28 13.67 27.38
N LEU A 162 -0.11 14.34 26.28
CA LEU A 162 -0.37 15.79 26.26
C LEU A 162 -1.52 16.22 27.18
N VAL A 163 -2.52 15.34 27.38
CA VAL A 163 -3.67 15.63 28.26
C VAL A 163 -3.54 15.00 29.66
N GLY A 164 -2.39 14.41 29.98
CA GLY A 164 -2.10 13.84 31.29
C GLY A 164 -2.86 12.55 31.60
N ILE A 165 -3.17 11.74 30.57
CA ILE A 165 -3.81 10.42 30.70
C ILE A 165 -2.76 9.35 30.40
N ASP A 166 -2.66 8.34 31.25
CA ASP A 166 -1.76 7.21 31.02
C ASP A 166 -2.19 6.41 29.80
N LYS A 167 -1.21 5.96 29.00
CA LYS A 167 -1.47 5.10 27.87
C LYS A 167 -1.99 3.73 28.30
N ALA A 168 -2.96 3.20 27.56
CA ALA A 168 -3.44 1.84 27.80
C ALA A 168 -2.35 0.80 27.43
N GLU A 169 -2.33 -0.33 28.15
CA GLU A 169 -1.32 -1.39 27.99
C GLU A 169 -1.22 -1.92 26.55
N TYR A 170 -2.33 -1.97 25.81
CA TYR A 170 -2.36 -2.43 24.41
C TYR A 170 -1.77 -1.43 23.40
N MET A 171 -1.53 -0.18 23.79
CA MET A 171 -0.97 0.84 22.90
C MET A 171 0.52 0.62 22.68
N GLN A 172 0.91 0.39 21.43
CA GLN A 172 2.30 0.11 21.05
C GLN A 172 3.12 1.37 20.73
N GLY A 173 2.46 2.50 20.45
CA GLY A 173 3.10 3.74 20.11
C GLY A 173 3.85 4.38 21.29
N ARG A 174 4.79 5.27 20.96
CA ARG A 174 5.51 6.12 21.91
C ARG A 174 4.91 7.52 22.00
N SER A 175 5.18 8.24 23.08
CA SER A 175 4.85 9.65 23.22
C SER A 175 6.00 10.51 22.70
N PHE A 176 5.85 11.14 21.53
CA PHE A 176 6.89 12.00 20.97
C PHE A 176 6.75 13.49 21.35
N LEU A 177 5.64 13.89 21.99
CA LEU A 177 5.39 15.24 22.52
C LEU A 177 4.95 15.15 23.99
N GLY A 178 5.07 16.26 24.70
CA GLY A 178 4.66 16.38 26.10
C GLY A 178 5.82 16.36 27.08
N GLY A 179 5.53 16.45 28.38
CA GLY A 179 6.53 16.50 29.44
C GLY A 179 7.30 15.19 29.64
N ASN A 180 6.63 14.06 29.45
CA ASN A 180 7.18 12.70 29.63
C ASN A 180 7.26 12.01 28.28
N ARG A 181 8.19 12.45 27.42
CA ARG A 181 8.39 11.85 26.11
C ARG A 181 9.16 10.53 26.21
N ASP A 182 8.73 9.56 25.41
CA ASP A 182 9.51 8.33 25.21
C ASP A 182 10.75 8.61 24.33
N PRO A 183 11.80 7.80 24.43
CA PRO A 183 12.96 7.89 23.54
C PRO A 183 12.58 7.76 22.06
N GLU A 184 13.31 8.46 21.19
CA GLU A 184 13.16 8.28 19.75
C GLU A 184 13.56 6.85 19.34
N PRO A 185 12.83 6.20 18.44
CA PRO A 185 13.21 4.90 17.92
C PRO A 185 14.31 5.05 16.86
N ASP A 186 15.21 4.08 16.78
CA ASP A 186 16.22 4.02 15.72
C ASP A 186 15.59 3.81 14.34
N TYR A 187 14.41 3.17 14.30
CA TYR A 187 13.74 2.77 13.07
C TYR A 187 12.21 2.91 13.16
N ILE A 188 11.60 3.21 12.00
CA ILE A 188 10.15 3.07 11.78
C ILE A 188 9.91 1.90 10.85
N TYR A 189 9.03 0.99 11.26
CA TYR A 189 8.60 -0.16 10.49
C TYR A 189 7.39 0.19 9.59
N GLY A 190 7.44 -0.20 8.32
CA GLY A 190 6.35 -0.03 7.39
C GLY A 190 5.95 -1.37 6.77
N CYS A 191 4.67 -1.52 6.45
CA CYS A 191 4.14 -2.72 5.80
C CYS A 191 3.15 -2.36 4.69
N ARG A 192 3.11 -3.22 3.69
CA ARG A 192 2.11 -3.25 2.64
C ARG A 192 1.75 -4.69 2.34
N ASP A 193 0.48 -5.02 2.48
CA ASP A 193 -0.09 -6.30 2.07
C ASP A 193 -1.14 -6.07 0.97
N ARG A 194 -2.18 -6.88 0.88
CA ARG A 194 -3.24 -6.68 -0.10
C ARG A 194 -3.90 -5.31 0.06
N VAL A 195 -4.11 -4.62 -1.03
CA VAL A 195 -4.88 -3.37 -1.10
C VAL A 195 -5.86 -3.47 -2.26
N ASP A 196 -7.15 -3.33 -1.97
CA ASP A 196 -8.21 -3.58 -2.92
C ASP A 196 -8.08 -5.03 -3.50
N GLU A 197 -8.06 -5.20 -4.81
CA GLU A 197 -7.81 -6.49 -5.50
C GLU A 197 -6.31 -6.82 -5.66
N VAL A 198 -5.42 -5.86 -5.38
CA VAL A 198 -3.98 -6.00 -5.63
C VAL A 198 -3.30 -6.74 -4.50
N PHE A 199 -2.72 -7.90 -4.81
CA PHE A 199 -1.98 -8.72 -3.86
C PHE A 199 -0.51 -8.33 -3.78
N GLU A 200 0.00 -8.17 -2.56
CA GLU A 200 1.37 -7.78 -2.29
C GLU A 200 1.82 -8.29 -0.92
N CYS A 201 3.11 -8.36 -0.69
CA CYS A 201 3.71 -8.46 0.62
C CYS A 201 5.04 -7.70 0.58
N GLY A 202 5.03 -6.50 1.15
CA GLY A 202 6.20 -5.64 1.22
C GLY A 202 6.42 -5.12 2.64
N ARG A 203 7.66 -4.93 3.01
CA ARG A 203 8.06 -4.39 4.31
C ARG A 203 9.14 -3.34 4.14
N SER A 204 9.18 -2.37 5.03
CA SER A 204 10.26 -1.39 5.07
C SER A 204 10.74 -1.12 6.48
N LEU A 205 11.99 -0.70 6.57
CA LEU A 205 12.58 -0.19 7.80
C LEU A 205 13.29 1.14 7.50
N ARG A 206 12.83 2.22 8.11
CA ARG A 206 13.34 3.57 7.90
C ARG A 206 14.07 4.06 9.13
N SER A 207 15.39 4.32 9.01
CA SER A 207 16.16 5.10 9.97
C SER A 207 16.15 6.59 9.59
N ARG A 208 16.83 7.49 10.31
CA ARG A 208 16.92 8.89 9.91
C ARG A 208 17.53 9.09 8.52
N LYS A 209 18.52 8.28 8.13
CA LYS A 209 19.27 8.43 6.87
C LYS A 209 18.87 7.42 5.81
N TYR A 210 18.61 6.17 6.17
CA TYR A 210 18.46 5.08 5.22
C TYR A 210 17.05 4.48 5.23
N LEU A 211 16.60 4.04 4.06
CA LEU A 211 15.38 3.27 3.87
C LEU A 211 15.74 1.90 3.30
N TYR A 212 15.40 0.84 4.02
CA TYR A 212 15.44 -0.55 3.55
C TYR A 212 14.04 -1.00 3.18
N ILE A 213 13.88 -1.62 2.00
CA ILE A 213 12.62 -2.22 1.53
C ILE A 213 12.86 -3.69 1.20
N ARG A 214 11.95 -4.55 1.62
CA ARG A 214 11.90 -5.98 1.32
C ARG A 214 10.60 -6.31 0.59
N ASN A 215 10.70 -6.84 -0.63
CA ASN A 215 9.58 -7.28 -1.46
C ASN A 215 9.54 -8.82 -1.52
N TYR A 216 8.41 -9.41 -1.14
CA TYR A 216 8.24 -10.86 -1.10
C TYR A 216 7.53 -11.43 -2.35
N HIS A 217 7.05 -10.54 -3.25
CA HIS A 217 6.54 -10.88 -4.57
C HIS A 217 7.31 -10.12 -5.66
N PRO A 218 8.65 -10.35 -5.80
CA PRO A 218 9.46 -9.59 -6.74
C PRO A 218 9.13 -9.87 -8.20
N HIS A 219 8.47 -11.00 -8.51
CA HIS A 219 7.95 -11.34 -9.83
C HIS A 219 6.71 -10.53 -10.26
N LEU A 220 6.20 -9.67 -9.39
CA LEU A 220 5.09 -8.75 -9.68
C LEU A 220 5.58 -7.32 -9.76
N SER A 221 5.07 -6.56 -10.73
CA SER A 221 5.36 -5.14 -10.92
C SER A 221 5.02 -4.29 -9.69
N HIS A 222 5.72 -3.18 -9.50
CA HIS A 222 5.21 -2.11 -8.63
C HIS A 222 3.90 -1.50 -9.18
N ASN A 223 3.78 -1.46 -10.50
CA ASN A 223 2.62 -0.95 -11.24
C ASN A 223 1.63 -2.06 -11.60
N GLN A 224 1.33 -2.98 -10.67
CA GLN A 224 0.30 -3.99 -10.91
C GLN A 224 -1.03 -3.35 -11.33
N PRO A 225 -1.79 -3.89 -12.28
CA PRO A 225 -3.14 -3.43 -12.61
C PRO A 225 -3.99 -3.26 -11.34
N SER A 226 -4.71 -2.14 -11.24
CA SER A 226 -5.59 -1.84 -10.11
C SER A 226 -6.69 -0.91 -10.59
N VAL A 227 -7.92 -1.42 -10.62
CA VAL A 227 -9.06 -0.76 -11.28
C VAL A 227 -9.24 0.68 -10.82
N PHE A 228 -9.24 0.92 -9.50
CA PHE A 228 -9.40 2.28 -8.99
C PHE A 228 -8.21 3.19 -9.35
N SER A 229 -6.99 2.69 -9.24
CA SER A 229 -5.79 3.46 -9.53
C SER A 229 -5.59 3.70 -11.03
N ASP A 230 -6.03 2.76 -11.87
CA ASP A 230 -5.92 2.82 -13.33
C ASP A 230 -6.91 3.81 -13.97
N LEU A 231 -7.85 4.35 -13.21
CA LEU A 231 -8.64 5.51 -13.63
C LEU A 231 -7.79 6.80 -13.68
N GLY A 232 -6.65 6.85 -13.01
CA GLY A 232 -5.73 7.99 -13.02
C GLY A 232 -4.92 8.07 -14.31
N ARG A 233 -4.98 9.22 -14.98
CA ARG A 233 -4.34 9.42 -16.31
C ARG A 233 -2.83 9.32 -16.28
N THR A 234 -2.17 9.75 -15.21
CA THR A 234 -0.71 9.60 -15.05
C THR A 234 -0.33 8.12 -15.08
N ARG A 235 -1.08 7.28 -14.38
CA ARG A 235 -0.83 5.85 -14.34
C ARG A 235 -1.09 5.19 -15.70
N GLN A 236 -2.18 5.58 -16.37
CA GLN A 236 -2.48 5.14 -17.74
C GLN A 236 -1.33 5.50 -18.70
N GLU A 237 -0.81 6.73 -18.61
CA GLU A 237 0.29 7.21 -19.47
C GLU A 237 1.59 6.43 -19.21
N ILE A 238 1.95 6.19 -17.95
CA ILE A 238 3.12 5.39 -17.58
C ILE A 238 2.97 3.97 -18.14
N THR A 239 1.82 3.32 -17.91
CA THR A 239 1.53 1.95 -18.39
C THR A 239 1.57 1.89 -19.92
N ARG A 240 0.99 2.89 -20.61
CA ARG A 240 1.02 2.99 -22.05
C ARG A 240 2.46 3.12 -22.58
N LEU A 241 3.26 4.02 -22.01
CA LEU A 241 4.65 4.22 -22.41
C LEU A 241 5.49 2.96 -22.19
N ALA A 242 5.34 2.30 -21.05
CA ALA A 242 6.08 1.07 -20.76
C ALA A 242 5.77 -0.05 -21.76
N ARG A 243 4.52 -0.12 -22.27
CA ARG A 243 4.10 -1.13 -23.24
C ARG A 243 4.44 -0.76 -24.69
N GLU A 244 4.19 0.50 -25.09
CA GLU A 244 4.22 0.92 -26.50
C GLU A 244 5.52 1.56 -26.91
N ASP A 245 6.19 2.27 -25.99
CA ASP A 245 7.43 3.00 -26.28
C ASP A 245 8.33 3.10 -25.03
N PRO A 246 8.85 1.94 -24.53
CA PRO A 246 9.61 1.90 -23.27
C PRO A 246 10.88 2.77 -23.30
N LYS A 247 11.38 3.13 -24.47
CA LYS A 247 12.54 4.03 -24.62
C LYS A 247 12.27 5.47 -24.18
N LYS A 248 11.00 5.85 -24.02
CA LYS A 248 10.60 7.15 -23.46
C LYS A 248 10.61 7.19 -21.94
N LEU A 249 10.79 6.07 -21.30
CA LEU A 249 10.96 5.96 -19.84
C LEU A 249 12.45 5.80 -19.53
N ASN A 250 12.94 6.53 -18.54
CA ASN A 250 14.27 6.30 -17.99
C ASN A 250 14.27 5.10 -17.04
N GLU A 251 15.44 4.70 -16.54
CA GLU A 251 15.60 3.54 -15.66
C GLU A 251 14.73 3.61 -14.40
N VAL A 252 14.65 4.77 -13.76
CA VAL A 252 13.83 5.01 -12.56
C VAL A 252 12.34 4.85 -12.82
N GLN A 253 11.88 5.35 -13.98
CA GLN A 253 10.49 5.24 -14.40
C GLN A 253 10.15 3.79 -14.78
N MET A 254 11.11 3.06 -15.35
CA MET A 254 10.98 1.64 -15.66
C MET A 254 11.06 0.76 -14.42
N ASP A 255 11.81 1.12 -13.36
CA ASP A 255 11.77 0.43 -12.07
C ASP A 255 10.33 0.35 -11.51
N TYR A 256 9.57 1.46 -11.62
CA TYR A 256 8.16 1.47 -11.24
C TYR A 256 7.25 0.72 -12.23
N ALA A 257 7.47 0.90 -13.53
CA ALA A 257 6.57 0.43 -14.59
C ALA A 257 6.91 -0.96 -15.12
N GLY A 258 8.09 -1.47 -14.81
CA GLY A 258 8.59 -2.77 -15.27
C GLY A 258 7.77 -3.96 -14.74
N PRO A 259 7.96 -5.14 -15.35
CA PRO A 259 7.19 -6.33 -15.00
C PRO A 259 7.55 -6.92 -13.64
N GLU A 260 8.73 -6.61 -13.14
CA GLU A 260 9.32 -7.14 -11.91
C GLU A 260 9.88 -6.01 -11.05
N LYS A 261 10.20 -6.31 -9.81
CA LYS A 261 10.83 -5.38 -8.86
C LYS A 261 11.92 -6.07 -8.05
N PRO A 262 12.90 -5.33 -7.50
CA PRO A 262 13.95 -5.93 -6.68
C PRO A 262 13.35 -6.58 -5.42
N ALA A 263 13.88 -7.75 -5.04
CA ALA A 263 13.52 -8.41 -3.80
C ALA A 263 13.98 -7.60 -2.57
N GLU A 264 15.10 -6.88 -2.68
CA GLU A 264 15.62 -5.98 -1.65
C GLU A 264 16.01 -4.65 -2.30
N ALA A 265 15.72 -3.55 -1.61
CA ALA A 265 16.20 -2.24 -2.01
C ALA A 265 16.69 -1.45 -0.79
N PHE A 266 17.70 -0.61 -0.99
CA PHE A 266 18.30 0.20 0.07
C PHE A 266 18.67 1.58 -0.47
N TYR A 267 18.18 2.62 0.19
CA TYR A 267 18.31 4.01 -0.27
C TYR A 267 18.94 4.90 0.79
N ASP A 268 19.82 5.82 0.37
CA ASP A 268 20.31 6.93 1.20
C ASP A 268 19.37 8.12 1.01
N CYS A 269 18.47 8.35 1.95
CA CYS A 269 17.43 9.36 1.82
C CYS A 269 17.91 10.81 2.01
N ASP A 270 19.12 11.01 2.48
CA ASP A 270 19.76 12.33 2.55
C ASP A 270 20.35 12.71 1.18
N ALA A 271 21.04 11.79 0.55
CA ALA A 271 21.63 11.98 -0.77
C ALA A 271 20.59 11.84 -1.90
N ASP A 272 19.60 11.01 -1.72
CA ASP A 272 18.53 10.68 -2.69
C ASP A 272 17.15 10.77 -2.02
N PRO A 273 16.61 11.98 -1.84
CA PRO A 273 15.32 12.20 -1.17
C PRO A 273 14.13 11.64 -1.95
N HIS A 274 14.33 11.21 -3.20
CA HIS A 274 13.29 10.61 -4.04
C HIS A 274 13.39 9.07 -4.11
N ASN A 275 14.38 8.45 -3.45
CA ASN A 275 14.63 7.01 -3.48
C ASN A 275 14.73 6.46 -4.92
N LEU A 276 15.59 7.06 -5.75
CA LEU A 276 15.76 6.70 -7.15
C LEU A 276 16.83 5.65 -7.37
N VAL A 277 17.87 5.66 -6.53
CA VAL A 277 19.05 4.83 -6.70
C VAL A 277 19.07 3.72 -5.63
N ASN A 278 18.72 2.51 -6.05
CA ASN A 278 18.88 1.35 -5.19
C ASN A 278 20.36 1.03 -5.01
N LEU A 279 20.91 1.34 -3.83
CA LEU A 279 22.32 1.16 -3.53
C LEU A 279 22.80 -0.31 -3.68
N LEU A 280 21.88 -1.28 -3.64
CA LEU A 280 22.20 -2.71 -3.78
C LEU A 280 22.53 -3.11 -5.23
N GLU A 281 22.22 -2.27 -6.21
CA GLU A 281 22.58 -2.48 -7.62
C GLU A 281 24.03 -2.04 -7.93
N GLY A 282 24.67 -1.36 -6.98
CA GLY A 282 26.02 -0.87 -7.08
C GLY A 282 26.98 -1.47 -6.05
N VAL A 283 28.13 -0.85 -5.92
CA VAL A 283 29.14 -1.21 -4.91
C VAL A 283 28.95 -0.34 -3.67
N LEU A 284 28.50 -0.94 -2.59
CA LEU A 284 28.32 -0.26 -1.31
C LEU A 284 29.68 0.20 -0.72
N THR A 285 29.73 1.42 -0.21
CA THR A 285 30.81 1.89 0.67
C THR A 285 30.86 1.06 1.96
N VAL A 286 31.91 1.21 2.74
CA VAL A 286 32.05 0.54 4.04
C VAL A 286 30.91 0.95 4.98
N GLU A 287 30.59 2.25 5.04
CA GLU A 287 29.47 2.80 5.83
C GLU A 287 28.13 2.24 5.38
N GLN A 288 27.82 2.32 4.09
CA GLN A 288 26.57 1.82 3.51
C GLN A 288 26.39 0.31 3.75
N ARG A 289 27.47 -0.47 3.63
CA ARG A 289 27.44 -1.92 3.90
C ARG A 289 27.15 -2.21 5.38
N ALA A 290 27.74 -1.44 6.30
CA ALA A 290 27.49 -1.56 7.72
C ALA A 290 26.03 -1.19 8.04
N ALA A 291 25.54 -0.07 7.50
CA ALA A 291 24.16 0.40 7.66
C ALA A 291 23.17 -0.64 7.08
N PHE A 292 23.39 -1.16 5.89
CA PHE A 292 22.55 -2.19 5.29
C PHE A 292 22.44 -3.45 6.16
N ARG A 293 23.57 -3.95 6.69
CA ARG A 293 23.57 -5.10 7.60
C ARG A 293 22.78 -4.80 8.88
N ALA A 294 22.95 -3.61 9.45
CA ALA A 294 22.22 -3.18 10.65
C ALA A 294 20.70 -3.13 10.38
N HIS A 295 20.27 -2.57 9.23
CA HIS A 295 18.86 -2.54 8.86
C HIS A 295 18.26 -3.93 8.67
N ARG A 296 18.99 -4.87 8.03
CA ARG A 296 18.50 -6.24 7.88
C ARG A 296 18.29 -6.94 9.23
N LEU A 297 19.28 -6.84 10.13
CA LEU A 297 19.19 -7.42 11.47
C LEU A 297 18.05 -6.79 12.29
N ALA A 298 17.95 -5.46 12.26
CA ALA A 298 16.87 -4.74 12.93
C ALA A 298 15.50 -5.10 12.33
N TYR A 299 15.39 -5.21 11.01
CA TYR A 299 14.18 -5.64 10.33
C TYR A 299 13.73 -7.04 10.76
N GLU A 300 14.63 -8.01 10.79
CA GLU A 300 14.33 -9.38 11.25
C GLU A 300 13.86 -9.39 12.71
N SER A 301 14.45 -8.56 13.57
CA SER A 301 14.04 -8.40 14.97
C SER A 301 12.66 -7.73 15.11
N GLU A 302 12.45 -6.62 14.38
CA GLU A 302 11.22 -5.82 14.49
C GLU A 302 9.98 -6.59 14.03
N ARG A 303 10.02 -7.32 12.92
CA ARG A 303 8.88 -8.11 12.45
C ARG A 303 8.44 -9.17 13.46
N LEU A 304 9.38 -9.78 14.17
CA LEU A 304 9.07 -10.75 15.22
C LEU A 304 8.59 -10.06 16.51
N ARG A 305 9.19 -8.93 16.89
CA ARG A 305 8.75 -8.11 18.03
C ARG A 305 7.32 -7.62 17.84
N LEU A 306 6.99 -7.16 16.63
CA LEU A 306 5.65 -6.68 16.25
C LEU A 306 4.67 -7.83 16.00
N ARG A 307 5.15 -9.09 15.98
CA ARG A 307 4.35 -10.27 15.64
C ARG A 307 3.63 -10.10 14.30
N ASP A 308 4.37 -9.62 13.29
CA ASP A 308 3.83 -9.35 11.96
C ASP A 308 3.33 -10.63 11.29
N PRO A 309 2.03 -10.74 10.97
CA PRO A 309 1.45 -11.94 10.36
C PRO A 309 1.61 -11.98 8.82
N GLY A 310 2.24 -10.99 8.20
CA GLY A 310 2.25 -10.82 6.75
C GLY A 310 2.92 -11.95 5.96
N ALA A 311 3.69 -12.84 6.62
CA ALA A 311 4.18 -14.06 6.01
C ALA A 311 3.19 -15.23 6.08
N ILE A 312 2.05 -15.08 6.74
CA ILE A 312 0.99 -16.09 6.75
C ILE A 312 0.06 -15.81 5.57
N PRO A 313 -0.17 -16.76 4.65
CA PRO A 313 -1.16 -16.61 3.59
C PRO A 313 -2.54 -16.27 4.15
N GLU A 314 -3.30 -15.44 3.45
CA GLU A 314 -4.55 -14.86 3.94
C GLU A 314 -5.59 -15.92 4.37
N ASP A 315 -5.74 -17.01 3.59
CA ASP A 315 -6.64 -18.11 3.92
C ASP A 315 -6.21 -18.88 5.17
N GLU A 316 -4.92 -19.12 5.35
CA GLU A 316 -4.35 -19.76 6.55
C GLU A 316 -4.54 -18.87 7.80
N MET A 317 -4.34 -17.55 7.66
CA MET A 317 -4.58 -16.60 8.73
C MET A 317 -6.05 -16.57 9.16
N TRP A 318 -6.99 -16.55 8.23
CA TRP A 318 -8.41 -16.61 8.52
C TRP A 318 -8.85 -17.99 9.03
N ARG A 319 -8.17 -19.07 8.64
CA ARG A 319 -8.38 -20.39 9.23
C ARG A 319 -8.06 -20.38 10.71
N TRP A 320 -6.96 -19.80 11.15
CA TRP A 320 -6.65 -19.65 12.59
C TRP A 320 -7.76 -18.92 13.34
N VAL A 321 -8.27 -17.81 12.79
CA VAL A 321 -9.38 -17.06 13.39
C VAL A 321 -10.63 -17.93 13.59
N ARG A 322 -10.97 -18.74 12.58
CA ARG A 322 -12.14 -19.64 12.64
C ARG A 322 -11.95 -20.78 13.63
N ASP A 323 -10.79 -21.43 13.60
CA ASP A 323 -10.48 -22.59 14.42
C ASP A 323 -10.44 -22.22 15.92
N GLU A 324 -9.84 -21.08 16.24
CA GLU A 324 -9.71 -20.60 17.61
C GLU A 324 -10.89 -19.73 18.08
N LYS A 325 -11.80 -19.39 17.19
CA LYS A 325 -12.99 -18.57 17.48
C LYS A 325 -12.65 -17.26 18.19
N THR A 326 -11.55 -16.63 17.79
CA THR A 326 -11.07 -15.39 18.37
C THR A 326 -10.58 -14.43 17.28
N SER A 327 -10.22 -13.19 17.64
CA SER A 327 -9.68 -12.22 16.67
C SER A 327 -8.20 -12.52 16.34
N MET A 328 -7.75 -12.13 15.16
CA MET A 328 -6.32 -12.18 14.80
C MET A 328 -5.47 -11.40 15.81
N TYR A 329 -5.97 -10.28 16.33
CA TYR A 329 -5.30 -9.51 17.36
C TYR A 329 -5.02 -10.33 18.63
N ASP A 330 -6.02 -11.06 19.13
CA ASP A 330 -5.87 -11.92 20.31
C ASP A 330 -4.91 -13.09 20.09
N ILE A 331 -4.95 -13.68 18.89
CA ILE A 331 -3.98 -14.72 18.47
C ILE A 331 -2.56 -14.14 18.54
N LEU A 332 -2.33 -12.99 17.93
CA LEU A 332 -1.02 -12.34 17.91
C LEU A 332 -0.56 -11.87 19.30
N LEU A 333 -1.47 -11.51 20.21
CA LEU A 333 -1.12 -11.20 21.59
C LEU A 333 -0.68 -12.42 22.42
N GLY A 334 -0.87 -13.62 21.89
CA GLY A 334 -0.38 -14.86 22.52
C GLY A 334 -1.40 -15.51 23.44
N LYS A 335 -2.70 -15.34 23.19
CA LYS A 335 -3.74 -16.23 23.73
C LYS A 335 -3.57 -17.64 23.19
N SER A 336 -2.96 -17.75 21.99
CA SER A 336 -2.50 -18.99 21.35
C SER A 336 -1.02 -18.84 21.01
N ASP A 337 -0.23 -19.91 21.12
CA ASP A 337 1.22 -19.86 20.89
C ASP A 337 1.56 -20.07 19.40
N HIS A 338 1.29 -19.05 18.56
CA HIS A 338 1.64 -19.05 17.14
C HIS A 338 3.01 -18.36 16.84
N LYS A 339 3.80 -18.04 17.84
CA LYS A 339 5.13 -17.44 17.63
C LYS A 339 6.08 -18.33 16.83
N PRO A 340 6.11 -19.66 17.06
CA PRO A 340 6.94 -20.55 16.23
C PRO A 340 6.53 -20.54 14.76
N GLU A 341 5.22 -20.53 14.48
CA GLU A 341 4.69 -20.49 13.12
C GLU A 341 5.01 -19.16 12.42
N LEU A 342 4.92 -18.03 13.13
CA LEU A 342 5.33 -16.73 12.59
C LEU A 342 6.82 -16.71 12.24
N ALA A 343 7.67 -17.20 13.13
CA ALA A 343 9.12 -17.25 12.88
C ALA A 343 9.46 -18.18 11.71
N MET A 344 8.81 -19.32 11.62
CA MET A 344 8.95 -20.29 10.52
C MET A 344 8.48 -19.68 9.19
N ALA A 345 7.31 -19.03 9.17
CA ALA A 345 6.76 -18.40 7.97
C ALA A 345 7.72 -17.34 7.42
N TRP A 346 8.25 -16.47 8.28
CA TRP A 346 9.24 -15.47 7.88
C TRP A 346 10.55 -16.10 7.42
N SER A 347 11.01 -17.18 8.07
CA SER A 347 12.21 -17.91 7.64
C SER A 347 12.05 -18.50 6.24
N ALA A 348 10.88 -19.06 5.94
CA ALA A 348 10.56 -19.57 4.60
C ALA A 348 10.44 -18.43 3.57
N ALA A 349 9.76 -17.34 3.91
CA ALA A 349 9.62 -16.16 3.05
C ALA A 349 10.97 -15.53 2.69
N ASP A 350 11.92 -15.54 3.60
CA ASP A 350 13.27 -14.99 3.39
C ASP A 350 14.09 -15.70 2.31
N LEU A 351 13.67 -16.87 1.84
CA LEU A 351 14.28 -17.54 0.68
C LEU A 351 13.96 -16.83 -0.64
N VAL A 352 12.88 -16.02 -0.70
CA VAL A 352 12.54 -15.28 -1.90
C VAL A 352 13.68 -14.33 -2.28
N GLY A 353 14.13 -14.41 -3.53
CA GLY A 353 15.24 -13.63 -4.08
C GLY A 353 16.63 -14.10 -3.69
N ARG A 354 16.78 -15.25 -2.99
CA ARG A 354 18.10 -15.81 -2.61
C ARG A 354 18.61 -16.87 -3.58
N SER A 355 17.78 -17.35 -4.51
CA SER A 355 18.10 -18.46 -5.44
C SER A 355 18.63 -19.72 -4.75
N ASP A 356 18.24 -19.94 -3.48
CA ASP A 356 18.54 -21.18 -2.75
C ASP A 356 17.51 -22.26 -3.09
N PHE A 357 17.63 -22.82 -4.30
CA PHE A 357 16.72 -23.84 -4.79
C PHE A 357 16.75 -25.14 -3.97
N GLN A 358 17.90 -25.49 -3.37
CA GLN A 358 18.00 -26.70 -2.58
C GLN A 358 17.11 -26.63 -1.34
N THR A 359 17.19 -25.54 -0.61
CA THR A 359 16.34 -25.32 0.57
C THR A 359 14.88 -25.17 0.18
N ALA A 360 14.56 -24.43 -0.89
CA ALA A 360 13.19 -24.25 -1.37
C ALA A 360 12.54 -25.58 -1.78
N LEU A 361 13.25 -26.45 -2.55
CA LEU A 361 12.79 -27.78 -2.93
C LEU A 361 12.59 -28.73 -1.73
N LYS A 362 13.36 -28.55 -0.65
CA LYS A 362 13.13 -29.25 0.62
C LYS A 362 11.85 -28.77 1.29
N LEU A 363 11.62 -27.45 1.35
CA LEU A 363 10.41 -26.87 1.95
C LEU A 363 9.12 -27.21 1.16
N LEU A 364 9.20 -27.44 -0.16
CA LEU A 364 8.06 -27.95 -0.92
C LEU A 364 7.49 -29.28 -0.37
N LYS A 365 8.33 -30.09 0.30
CA LYS A 365 7.93 -31.37 0.90
C LYS A 365 7.52 -31.25 2.36
N SER A 366 7.45 -30.03 2.89
CA SER A 366 7.05 -29.80 4.29
C SER A 366 5.60 -30.21 4.52
N ALA A 367 5.31 -30.70 5.73
CA ALA A 367 3.94 -30.91 6.18
C ALA A 367 3.19 -29.58 6.35
N ASN A 368 3.90 -28.46 6.59
CA ASN A 368 3.31 -27.15 6.79
C ASN A 368 3.02 -26.44 5.44
N PRO A 369 1.75 -26.06 5.16
CA PRO A 369 1.39 -25.41 3.89
C PRO A 369 2.04 -24.03 3.72
N ILE A 370 2.33 -23.30 4.79
CA ILE A 370 2.96 -21.98 4.73
C ILE A 370 4.40 -22.10 4.18
N GLU A 371 5.13 -23.13 4.59
CA GLU A 371 6.46 -23.40 4.03
C GLU A 371 6.39 -23.80 2.56
N ARG A 372 5.41 -24.62 2.16
CA ARG A 372 5.22 -24.97 0.75
C ARG A 372 4.85 -23.77 -0.12
N TYR A 373 3.99 -22.89 0.39
CA TYR A 373 3.61 -21.64 -0.27
C TYR A 373 4.84 -20.77 -0.56
N TRP A 374 5.66 -20.48 0.45
CA TRP A 374 6.85 -19.67 0.27
C TRP A 374 7.94 -20.36 -0.56
N ALA A 375 8.01 -21.68 -0.51
CA ALA A 375 8.91 -22.43 -1.37
C ALA A 375 8.60 -22.23 -2.86
N ILE A 376 7.31 -22.26 -3.26
CA ILE A 376 6.89 -21.97 -4.64
C ILE A 376 7.31 -20.57 -5.04
N LEU A 377 7.05 -19.58 -4.21
CA LEU A 377 7.42 -18.18 -4.47
C LEU A 377 8.94 -17.98 -4.54
N ALA A 378 9.71 -18.64 -3.67
CA ALA A 378 11.17 -18.58 -3.70
C ALA A 378 11.74 -19.18 -4.98
N LEU A 379 11.21 -20.32 -5.44
CA LEU A 379 11.60 -20.97 -6.70
C LEU A 379 11.29 -20.08 -7.89
N ARG A 380 10.07 -19.49 -7.92
CA ARG A 380 9.63 -18.59 -8.98
C ARG A 380 10.50 -17.34 -9.05
N ALA A 381 10.70 -16.65 -7.92
CA ALA A 381 11.49 -15.44 -7.84
C ALA A 381 12.98 -15.66 -8.12
N GLY A 382 13.49 -16.87 -7.85
CA GLY A 382 14.86 -17.26 -8.14
C GLY A 382 15.10 -17.70 -9.60
N GLY A 383 14.05 -17.81 -10.42
CA GLY A 383 14.16 -18.25 -11.82
C GLY A 383 14.35 -19.74 -11.98
N TYR A 384 13.76 -20.56 -11.09
CA TYR A 384 13.84 -22.02 -11.21
C TYR A 384 13.15 -22.52 -12.49
N GLU A 385 13.85 -23.31 -13.32
CA GLU A 385 13.42 -23.68 -14.67
C GLU A 385 12.38 -24.80 -14.73
N HIS A 386 12.34 -25.68 -13.71
CA HIS A 386 11.53 -26.91 -13.74
C HIS A 386 10.16 -26.73 -13.04
N ARG A 387 9.38 -25.74 -13.47
CA ARG A 387 8.05 -25.48 -12.89
C ARG A 387 7.07 -26.64 -13.02
N ASP A 388 7.23 -27.52 -14.02
CA ASP A 388 6.36 -28.69 -14.22
C ASP A 388 6.40 -29.67 -13.02
N ASN A 389 7.41 -29.58 -12.15
CA ASN A 389 7.46 -30.30 -10.87
C ASN A 389 6.37 -29.86 -9.88
N LEU A 390 5.65 -28.77 -10.16
CA LEU A 390 4.58 -28.25 -9.31
C LEU A 390 3.19 -28.82 -9.65
N VAL A 391 3.05 -29.69 -10.65
CA VAL A 391 1.75 -30.22 -11.06
C VAL A 391 1.02 -30.95 -9.93
N ASP A 392 1.73 -31.67 -9.07
CA ASP A 392 1.15 -32.37 -7.92
C ASP A 392 0.58 -31.41 -6.88
N TYR A 393 1.09 -30.18 -6.80
CA TYR A 393 0.61 -29.15 -5.87
C TYR A 393 -0.69 -28.46 -6.32
N LEU A 394 -1.19 -28.76 -7.52
CA LEU A 394 -2.53 -28.37 -7.95
C LEU A 394 -3.63 -29.00 -7.10
N GLU A 395 -3.34 -30.10 -6.42
CA GLU A 395 -4.27 -30.81 -5.53
C GLU A 395 -3.84 -30.71 -4.05
N ASP A 396 -2.98 -29.73 -3.71
CA ASP A 396 -2.57 -29.51 -2.32
C ASP A 396 -3.78 -29.22 -1.41
N ILE A 397 -3.68 -29.60 -0.14
CA ILE A 397 -4.73 -29.35 0.84
C ILE A 397 -4.96 -27.83 1.06
N SER A 398 -3.90 -27.01 0.99
CA SER A 398 -3.97 -25.55 1.12
C SER A 398 -4.36 -24.88 -0.19
N ALA A 399 -5.36 -24.01 -0.13
CA ALA A 399 -5.79 -23.23 -1.27
C ALA A 399 -4.69 -22.26 -1.75
N SER A 400 -3.94 -21.64 -0.86
CA SER A 400 -2.82 -20.78 -1.21
C SER A 400 -1.74 -21.52 -1.98
N VAL A 401 -1.40 -22.74 -1.58
CA VAL A 401 -0.41 -23.58 -2.28
C VAL A 401 -0.93 -23.95 -3.68
N ARG A 402 -2.20 -24.39 -3.78
CA ARG A 402 -2.81 -24.72 -5.08
C ARG A 402 -2.80 -23.54 -6.04
N ILE A 403 -3.17 -22.36 -5.57
CA ILE A 403 -3.25 -21.15 -6.41
C ILE A 403 -1.86 -20.69 -6.84
N GLU A 404 -0.85 -20.66 -5.96
CA GLU A 404 0.50 -20.24 -6.35
C GLU A 404 1.14 -21.22 -7.34
N ALA A 405 0.94 -22.53 -7.15
CA ALA A 405 1.39 -23.55 -8.11
C ALA A 405 0.68 -23.36 -9.47
N ALA A 406 -0.64 -23.15 -9.45
CA ALA A 406 -1.44 -22.96 -10.65
C ALA A 406 -1.09 -21.64 -11.35
N ASP A 407 -0.94 -20.54 -10.63
CA ASP A 407 -0.54 -19.24 -11.21
C ASP A 407 0.79 -19.39 -11.97
N TRP A 408 1.80 -19.98 -11.36
CA TRP A 408 3.08 -20.12 -12.03
C TRP A 408 3.07 -21.11 -13.20
N LEU A 409 2.40 -22.27 -13.06
CA LEU A 409 2.25 -23.26 -14.13
C LEU A 409 1.48 -22.70 -15.34
N ALA A 410 0.47 -21.84 -15.10
CA ALA A 410 -0.36 -21.27 -16.17
C ALA A 410 0.39 -20.32 -17.11
N TRP A 411 1.56 -19.82 -16.72
CA TRP A 411 2.41 -19.02 -17.60
C TRP A 411 3.02 -19.80 -18.77
N GLY A 412 3.03 -21.14 -18.73
CA GLY A 412 3.48 -22.01 -19.81
C GLY A 412 3.93 -23.37 -19.29
N GLY A 413 4.24 -24.30 -20.20
CA GLY A 413 4.65 -25.66 -19.90
C GLY A 413 3.53 -26.69 -20.06
N SER A 414 3.82 -27.95 -19.73
CA SER A 414 2.90 -29.07 -19.92
C SER A 414 1.68 -29.04 -18.99
N GLY A 415 1.82 -28.42 -17.82
CA GLY A 415 0.78 -28.26 -16.81
C GLY A 415 -0.19 -27.10 -17.04
N GLN A 416 -0.02 -26.28 -18.07
CA GLN A 416 -0.75 -25.01 -18.26
C GLN A 416 -2.28 -25.18 -18.22
N LYS A 417 -2.82 -26.18 -18.93
CA LYS A 417 -4.27 -26.42 -18.96
C LYS A 417 -4.81 -26.82 -17.60
N ALA A 418 -4.17 -27.79 -16.93
CA ALA A 418 -4.58 -28.23 -15.60
C ALA A 418 -4.51 -27.10 -14.56
N ALA A 419 -3.49 -26.24 -14.65
CA ALA A 419 -3.34 -25.07 -13.83
C ALA A 419 -4.49 -24.06 -14.02
N LEU A 420 -4.86 -23.76 -15.28
CA LEU A 420 -5.99 -22.87 -15.56
C LEU A 420 -7.32 -23.48 -15.07
N ASP A 421 -7.54 -24.78 -15.29
CA ASP A 421 -8.73 -25.49 -14.80
C ASP A 421 -8.79 -25.43 -13.25
N ARG A 422 -7.64 -25.52 -12.57
CA ARG A 422 -7.57 -25.34 -11.11
C ARG A 422 -7.94 -23.92 -10.68
N LEU A 423 -7.37 -22.88 -11.29
CA LEU A 423 -7.70 -21.48 -10.97
C LEU A 423 -9.20 -21.22 -11.16
N VAL A 424 -9.78 -21.73 -12.26
CA VAL A 424 -11.23 -21.60 -12.52
C VAL A 424 -12.07 -22.28 -11.44
N LYS A 425 -11.61 -23.45 -10.92
CA LYS A 425 -12.29 -24.13 -9.81
C LYS A 425 -12.26 -23.30 -8.53
N GLU A 426 -11.11 -22.69 -8.21
CA GLU A 426 -10.94 -21.84 -7.01
C GLU A 426 -11.77 -20.54 -7.07
N LEU A 427 -12.23 -20.07 -8.24
CA LEU A 427 -13.17 -18.94 -8.35
C LEU A 427 -14.50 -19.16 -7.60
N ASN A 428 -14.88 -20.42 -7.37
CA ASN A 428 -16.11 -20.78 -6.67
C ASN A 428 -15.86 -21.19 -5.21
N HIS A 429 -14.68 -20.88 -4.65
CA HIS A 429 -14.37 -21.16 -3.26
C HIS A 429 -15.31 -20.38 -2.33
N GLU A 430 -15.74 -21.00 -1.22
CA GLU A 430 -16.63 -20.36 -0.24
C GLU A 430 -15.98 -19.15 0.44
N ASP A 431 -14.68 -19.20 0.59
CA ASP A 431 -13.87 -18.11 1.13
C ASP A 431 -13.53 -17.14 0.01
N TRP A 432 -14.12 -15.95 0.02
CA TRP A 432 -13.93 -14.96 -1.04
C TRP A 432 -12.47 -14.47 -1.18
N TRP A 433 -11.65 -14.59 -0.13
CA TRP A 433 -10.22 -14.28 -0.20
C TRP A 433 -9.50 -15.22 -1.17
N VAL A 434 -9.84 -16.51 -1.11
CA VAL A 434 -9.31 -17.53 -2.02
C VAL A 434 -9.79 -17.27 -3.44
N ALA A 435 -11.11 -17.03 -3.61
CA ALA A 435 -11.68 -16.74 -4.93
C ALA A 435 -11.04 -15.49 -5.54
N LEU A 436 -10.80 -14.43 -4.75
CA LEU A 436 -10.13 -13.21 -5.21
C LEU A 436 -8.69 -13.49 -5.64
N ARG A 437 -7.93 -14.29 -4.89
CA ARG A 437 -6.56 -14.64 -5.24
C ARG A 437 -6.49 -15.39 -6.57
N ALA A 438 -7.40 -16.35 -6.81
CA ALA A 438 -7.50 -17.07 -8.06
C ALA A 438 -7.96 -16.16 -9.22
N CYS A 439 -8.94 -15.29 -8.98
CA CYS A 439 -9.41 -14.29 -9.94
C CYS A 439 -8.27 -13.38 -10.37
N ARG A 440 -7.48 -12.91 -9.42
CA ARG A 440 -6.32 -12.05 -9.67
C ARG A 440 -5.23 -12.77 -10.49
N ALA A 441 -4.95 -14.05 -10.22
CA ALA A 441 -4.02 -14.84 -11.01
C ALA A 441 -4.48 -14.94 -12.48
N ILE A 442 -5.77 -15.21 -12.71
CA ILE A 442 -6.37 -15.26 -14.05
C ILE A 442 -6.28 -13.90 -14.75
N GLU A 443 -6.57 -12.81 -14.06
CA GLU A 443 -6.45 -11.45 -14.60
C GLU A 443 -5.03 -11.15 -15.08
N LEU A 444 -4.02 -11.44 -14.27
CA LEU A 444 -2.62 -11.19 -14.61
C LEU A 444 -2.10 -12.07 -15.76
N LEU A 445 -2.64 -13.25 -15.93
CA LEU A 445 -2.34 -14.11 -17.09
C LEU A 445 -2.90 -13.55 -18.40
N GLY A 446 -3.94 -12.73 -18.35
CA GLY A 446 -4.53 -12.07 -19.51
C GLY A 446 -4.90 -13.05 -20.63
N GLU A 447 -4.37 -12.83 -21.83
CA GLU A 447 -4.68 -13.67 -23.01
C GLU A 447 -4.36 -15.16 -22.80
N LYS A 448 -3.36 -15.51 -22.00
CA LYS A 448 -3.01 -16.90 -21.68
C LYS A 448 -4.13 -17.62 -20.93
N ALA A 449 -4.98 -16.88 -20.23
CA ALA A 449 -6.13 -17.40 -19.51
C ALA A 449 -7.47 -17.23 -20.26
N ARG A 450 -7.48 -17.01 -21.59
CA ARG A 450 -8.71 -16.85 -22.39
C ARG A 450 -9.72 -17.97 -22.18
N GLY A 451 -9.26 -19.18 -21.87
CA GLY A 451 -10.13 -20.31 -21.51
C GLY A 451 -11.00 -20.10 -20.29
N ALA A 452 -10.61 -19.19 -19.38
CA ALA A 452 -11.39 -18.82 -18.19
C ALA A 452 -12.48 -17.75 -18.47
N LEU A 453 -12.58 -17.22 -19.70
CA LEU A 453 -13.51 -16.13 -20.06
C LEU A 453 -14.95 -16.38 -19.60
N PRO A 454 -15.57 -17.55 -19.82
CA PRO A 454 -16.96 -17.80 -19.38
C PRO A 454 -17.11 -17.71 -17.85
N ALA A 455 -16.14 -18.26 -17.10
CA ALA A 455 -16.17 -18.24 -15.64
C ALA A 455 -15.97 -16.83 -15.07
N MET A 456 -15.03 -16.07 -15.63
CA MET A 456 -14.77 -14.69 -15.24
C MET A 456 -15.96 -13.76 -15.57
N LYS A 457 -16.63 -13.98 -16.70
CA LYS A 457 -17.84 -13.25 -17.07
C LYS A 457 -18.99 -13.53 -16.11
N LYS A 458 -19.19 -14.78 -15.75
CA LYS A 458 -20.18 -15.17 -14.72
C LYS A 458 -19.84 -14.47 -13.39
N LEU A 459 -18.60 -14.59 -12.91
CA LEU A 459 -18.16 -13.99 -11.66
C LEU A 459 -18.38 -12.47 -11.64
N TYR A 460 -18.04 -11.78 -12.72
CA TYR A 460 -18.28 -10.34 -12.88
C TYR A 460 -19.76 -9.98 -12.73
N LEU A 461 -20.62 -10.66 -13.48
CA LEU A 461 -22.07 -10.38 -13.48
C LEU A 461 -22.71 -10.65 -12.10
N GLU A 462 -22.31 -11.72 -11.42
CA GLU A 462 -22.82 -12.08 -10.11
C GLU A 462 -22.40 -11.10 -9.02
N ASN A 463 -21.22 -10.48 -9.13
CA ASN A 463 -20.65 -9.64 -8.08
C ASN A 463 -20.78 -8.13 -8.36
N ARG A 464 -20.94 -7.71 -9.63
CA ARG A 464 -20.93 -6.31 -10.06
C ARG A 464 -21.92 -5.39 -9.31
N THR A 465 -23.06 -5.91 -8.89
CA THR A 465 -24.12 -5.17 -8.23
C THR A 465 -24.27 -5.49 -6.74
N GLN A 466 -23.51 -6.44 -6.23
CA GLN A 466 -23.53 -6.80 -4.81
C GLN A 466 -22.78 -5.79 -3.96
N LYS A 467 -23.18 -5.67 -2.69
CA LYS A 467 -22.52 -4.82 -1.70
C LYS A 467 -21.49 -5.63 -0.89
N GLY A 468 -20.45 -4.99 -0.45
CA GLY A 468 -19.39 -5.57 0.38
C GLY A 468 -18.07 -5.70 -0.37
N ASP A 469 -16.97 -5.82 0.37
CA ASP A 469 -15.62 -5.79 -0.17
C ASP A 469 -15.34 -7.00 -1.10
N GLY A 470 -15.76 -8.20 -0.69
CA GLY A 470 -15.54 -9.41 -1.48
C GLY A 470 -16.13 -9.32 -2.90
N PRO A 471 -17.46 -9.11 -3.04
CA PRO A 471 -18.07 -8.92 -4.34
C PRO A 471 -17.45 -7.75 -5.14
N PHE A 472 -17.13 -6.65 -4.46
CA PHE A 472 -16.58 -5.47 -5.09
C PHE A 472 -15.21 -5.73 -5.73
N TYR A 473 -14.29 -6.36 -5.00
CA TYR A 473 -12.95 -6.67 -5.52
C TYR A 473 -12.95 -7.82 -6.53
N LEU A 474 -13.83 -8.80 -6.37
CA LEU A 474 -14.05 -9.84 -7.39
C LEU A 474 -14.51 -9.24 -8.71
N ALA A 475 -15.46 -8.30 -8.66
CA ALA A 475 -15.93 -7.60 -9.85
C ALA A 475 -14.86 -6.69 -10.47
N PHE A 476 -13.98 -6.08 -9.67
CA PHE A 476 -12.84 -5.32 -10.16
C PHE A 476 -11.91 -6.20 -10.99
N SER A 477 -11.40 -7.24 -10.39
CA SER A 477 -10.43 -8.14 -11.04
C SER A 477 -11.03 -8.85 -12.26
N ALA A 478 -12.27 -9.39 -12.14
CA ALA A 478 -12.93 -10.04 -13.26
C ALA A 478 -13.24 -9.05 -14.40
N GLY A 479 -13.68 -7.82 -14.08
CA GLY A 479 -13.92 -6.77 -15.06
C GLY A 479 -12.65 -6.36 -15.80
N ALA A 480 -11.55 -6.15 -15.09
CA ALA A 480 -10.25 -5.83 -15.68
C ALA A 480 -9.76 -6.92 -16.65
N PHE A 481 -9.93 -8.19 -16.30
CA PHE A 481 -9.64 -9.32 -17.20
C PHE A 481 -10.50 -9.25 -18.47
N LEU A 482 -11.80 -9.05 -18.33
CA LEU A 482 -12.73 -8.96 -19.46
C LEU A 482 -12.35 -7.80 -20.40
N ASP A 483 -12.13 -6.61 -19.86
CA ASP A 483 -11.72 -5.43 -20.64
C ASP A 483 -10.38 -5.66 -21.35
N GLY A 484 -9.43 -6.33 -20.69
CA GLY A 484 -8.15 -6.72 -21.26
C GLY A 484 -8.26 -7.68 -22.47
N LEU A 485 -9.32 -8.47 -22.53
CA LEU A 485 -9.64 -9.37 -23.66
C LEU A 485 -10.58 -8.75 -24.72
N GLY A 486 -10.93 -7.46 -24.56
CA GLY A 486 -11.81 -6.75 -25.50
C GLY A 486 -13.31 -6.99 -25.29
N GLU A 487 -13.70 -7.64 -24.19
CA GLU A 487 -15.08 -7.74 -23.77
C GLU A 487 -15.53 -6.40 -23.15
N LYS A 488 -16.72 -5.95 -23.49
CA LYS A 488 -17.23 -4.67 -22.93
C LYS A 488 -17.78 -4.89 -21.53
N THR A 489 -17.22 -4.21 -20.54
CA THR A 489 -17.77 -4.09 -19.20
C THR A 489 -18.40 -2.71 -18.96
N GLN A 490 -19.14 -2.57 -17.87
CA GLN A 490 -19.64 -1.26 -17.48
C GLN A 490 -18.55 -0.45 -16.80
N PRO A 491 -18.28 0.80 -17.21
CA PRO A 491 -17.26 1.63 -16.59
C PRO A 491 -17.58 1.91 -15.12
N TRP A 492 -16.54 1.97 -14.30
CA TRP A 492 -16.63 2.40 -12.91
C TRP A 492 -16.71 3.94 -12.84
N ASN A 493 -17.59 4.47 -11.99
CA ASN A 493 -17.74 5.91 -11.80
C ASN A 493 -17.70 6.25 -10.31
N PHE A 494 -16.67 6.99 -9.89
CA PHE A 494 -16.46 7.46 -8.51
C PHE A 494 -16.67 8.97 -8.35
N ALA A 495 -17.32 9.63 -9.32
CA ALA A 495 -17.67 11.04 -9.20
C ALA A 495 -18.74 11.27 -8.11
N PRO A 496 -18.81 12.50 -7.55
CA PRO A 496 -19.87 12.84 -6.59
C PRO A 496 -21.27 12.59 -7.14
N GLY A 497 -22.10 11.90 -6.39
CA GLY A 497 -23.47 11.57 -6.78
C GLY A 497 -23.61 10.33 -7.68
N ALA A 498 -22.50 9.81 -8.24
CA ALA A 498 -22.48 8.49 -8.82
C ALA A 498 -22.18 7.49 -7.71
N GLY A 499 -23.05 6.53 -7.48
CA GLY A 499 -22.65 5.36 -6.69
C GLY A 499 -21.54 4.62 -7.43
N ALA A 500 -20.62 3.97 -6.73
CA ALA A 500 -19.63 3.09 -7.36
C ALA A 500 -20.28 2.01 -8.23
N PHE A 501 -21.54 1.74 -7.97
CA PHE A 501 -22.44 0.90 -8.73
C PHE A 501 -23.47 1.81 -9.44
N THR A 502 -23.16 2.25 -10.66
CA THR A 502 -24.17 2.87 -11.51
C THR A 502 -25.08 1.77 -12.06
N PRO A 503 -26.40 1.83 -11.82
CA PRO A 503 -27.35 0.99 -12.55
C PRO A 503 -27.25 1.32 -14.05
N GLU A 504 -27.54 0.34 -14.89
CA GLU A 504 -27.64 0.57 -16.34
C GLU A 504 -28.54 1.77 -16.64
N PRO A 505 -28.17 2.64 -17.58
CA PRO A 505 -29.14 3.55 -18.14
C PRO A 505 -30.25 2.69 -18.77
N LYS A 506 -31.49 2.90 -18.31
CA LYS A 506 -32.67 2.27 -18.88
C LYS A 506 -32.84 2.64 -20.35
#